data_83e6a30b8aa37400ba072314a4362565
#
_entry.id   83e6a30b8aa37400ba072314a4362565
#
_cell.length_a   1.000
_cell.length_b   1.000
_cell.length_c   1.000
_cell.angle_alpha   90.00
_cell.angle_beta   90.00
_cell.angle_gamma   90.00
#
_symmetry.space_group_name_H-M   'P 1'
#
loop_
_entity.id
_entity.type
_entity.pdbx_description
1 polymer ?
#
loop_
_entity_poly.entity_id
_entity_poly.type
_entity_poly.pdbx_seq_one_letter_code
_entity_poly.pdbx_strand_id
1 'polypeptide(L)'
;ANHSLYGLGECAPLHDLSPEYDAHYETFLHAVSRRVEQSRRLDREALRNHPSVLFGFETAFLSARASLRGESHLTLLPTPFSLGQTGIPINGLVWMGTYEEMRCRMQEKLREGFRCIKIKIGAIDFNEEIRLLRLLRQDFSPADLQLRVDANGAFSPEEAPARLRELSAFGIHSIEQPIRPRQWDAMARLCRESPIPIALDEELIGVNHPREKERLLRELRPQYLVLKPTLHGGMAGTEEWMRLSARHGIPYWVTSALESNVGLNAVAQLTAYAAEKIWRENAPENVAHLPATHGLGTGQLYLKNYTATRLVIKSGVLHDLTL
;
A
#
# COMPACT_ATOMS: atom_id res chain seq x y z
N ALA A 1 39.27 7.02 12.69
CA ALA A 1 38.58 6.87 11.39
C ALA A 1 37.34 7.75 11.43
N ASN A 2 37.26 8.75 10.55
CA ASN A 2 36.05 9.52 10.33
C ASN A 2 35.03 8.59 9.65
N HIS A 3 34.21 7.90 10.43
CA HIS A 3 33.05 7.22 9.88
C HIS A 3 32.05 8.31 9.50
N SER A 4 31.97 8.63 8.21
CA SER A 4 30.94 9.52 7.71
C SER A 4 29.58 8.86 7.99
N LEU A 5 28.78 9.50 8.84
CA LEU A 5 27.42 9.06 9.12
C LEU A 5 26.61 9.16 7.82
N TYR A 6 26.03 8.07 7.37
CA TYR A 6 25.12 8.04 6.22
C TYR A 6 23.83 7.30 6.58
N GLY A 7 22.81 7.57 5.84
CA GLY A 7 21.53 6.85 5.90
C GLY A 7 21.04 6.54 4.50
N LEU A 8 20.38 5.42 4.36
CA LEU A 8 19.81 4.94 3.09
C LEU A 8 18.31 5.17 3.08
N GLY A 9 17.81 5.75 1.99
CA GLY A 9 16.38 5.91 1.72
C GLY A 9 16.13 5.87 0.22
N GLU A 10 14.91 5.55 -0.17
CA GLU A 10 14.51 5.45 -1.57
C GLU A 10 13.43 6.46 -1.89
N CYS A 11 13.67 7.29 -2.90
CA CYS A 11 12.67 8.15 -3.52
C CYS A 11 12.18 7.43 -4.80
N ALA A 12 11.02 6.80 -4.74
CA ALA A 12 10.45 5.99 -5.81
C ALA A 12 9.13 6.61 -6.36
N PRO A 13 9.20 7.73 -7.10
CA PRO A 13 8.02 8.28 -7.74
C PRO A 13 7.54 7.37 -8.87
N LEU A 14 6.23 7.31 -9.08
CA LEU A 14 5.60 6.62 -10.21
C LEU A 14 5.17 7.66 -11.25
N HIS A 15 5.57 7.45 -12.51
CA HIS A 15 5.38 8.40 -13.61
C HIS A 15 3.94 8.94 -13.73
N ASP A 16 2.94 8.06 -13.62
CA ASP A 16 1.55 8.44 -13.86
C ASP A 16 0.75 8.67 -12.56
N LEU A 17 1.34 8.43 -11.39
CA LEU A 17 0.65 8.47 -10.10
C LEU A 17 1.21 9.50 -9.13
N SER A 18 2.50 9.80 -9.19
CA SER A 18 3.14 10.77 -8.30
C SER A 18 3.00 12.19 -8.85
N PRO A 19 2.16 13.06 -8.25
CA PRO A 19 1.92 14.41 -8.79
C PRO A 19 3.17 15.29 -8.81
N GLU A 20 4.14 14.99 -7.94
CA GLU A 20 5.42 15.70 -7.84
C GLU A 20 6.45 15.27 -8.86
N TYR A 21 6.20 14.18 -9.63
CA TYR A 21 7.16 13.65 -10.58
C TYR A 21 7.05 14.35 -11.94
N ASP A 22 7.91 15.36 -12.12
CA ASP A 22 8.01 16.15 -13.33
C ASP A 22 9.49 16.27 -13.80
N ALA A 23 9.73 17.06 -14.84
CA ALA A 23 11.06 17.30 -15.38
C ALA A 23 12.06 17.95 -14.39
N HIS A 24 11.57 18.51 -13.28
CA HIS A 24 12.39 19.17 -12.25
C HIS A 24 12.63 18.28 -11.02
N TYR A 25 12.06 17.08 -10.98
CA TYR A 25 12.11 16.18 -9.82
C TYR A 25 13.54 15.93 -9.30
N GLU A 26 14.48 15.57 -10.19
CA GLU A 26 15.86 15.33 -9.80
C GLU A 26 16.55 16.59 -9.29
N THR A 27 16.31 17.74 -9.93
CA THR A 27 16.86 19.02 -9.48
C THR A 27 16.33 19.39 -8.10
N PHE A 28 15.04 19.16 -7.84
CA PHE A 28 14.42 19.36 -6.54
C PHE A 28 15.03 18.41 -5.51
N LEU A 29 15.15 17.13 -5.81
CA LEU A 29 15.75 16.12 -4.94
C LEU A 29 17.16 16.51 -4.52
N HIS A 30 18.01 16.96 -5.46
CA HIS A 30 19.36 17.46 -5.15
C HIS A 30 19.34 18.72 -4.27
N ALA A 31 18.39 19.62 -4.46
CA ALA A 31 18.26 20.80 -3.63
C ALA A 31 17.86 20.44 -2.19
N VAL A 32 16.93 19.51 -2.02
CA VAL A 32 16.52 18.97 -0.71
C VAL A 32 17.71 18.28 -0.02
N SER A 33 18.46 17.44 -0.75
CA SER A 33 19.64 16.74 -0.24
C SER A 33 20.65 17.73 0.34
N ARG A 34 21.07 18.75 -0.43
CA ARG A 34 21.97 19.80 0.04
C ARG A 34 21.47 20.52 1.28
N ARG A 35 20.16 20.88 1.31
CA ARG A 35 19.54 21.53 2.48
C ARG A 35 19.62 20.65 3.73
N VAL A 36 19.30 19.35 3.57
CA VAL A 36 19.35 18.37 4.67
C VAL A 36 20.78 18.17 5.16
N GLU A 37 21.76 18.04 4.27
CA GLU A 37 23.19 17.91 4.60
C GLU A 37 23.68 19.12 5.40
N GLN A 38 23.29 20.34 5.04
CA GLN A 38 23.69 21.57 5.71
C GLN A 38 22.98 21.76 7.05
N SER A 39 21.66 21.57 7.09
CA SER A 39 20.85 21.87 8.27
C SER A 39 20.76 20.73 9.29
N ARG A 40 21.02 19.48 8.84
CA ARG A 40 20.78 18.24 9.61
C ARG A 40 19.31 18.10 10.06
N ARG A 41 18.40 18.72 9.36
CA ARG A 41 16.96 18.74 9.66
C ARG A 41 16.15 18.42 8.42
N LEU A 42 15.04 17.69 8.62
CA LEU A 42 14.03 17.41 7.62
C LEU A 42 12.81 18.30 7.88
N ASP A 43 12.53 19.20 6.94
CA ASP A 43 11.31 20.01 6.95
C ASP A 43 10.15 19.23 6.30
N ARG A 44 9.40 18.51 7.13
CA ARG A 44 8.29 17.68 6.67
C ARG A 44 7.16 18.50 6.07
N GLU A 45 6.92 19.70 6.58
CA GLU A 45 5.85 20.55 6.08
C GLU A 45 6.18 21.07 4.68
N ALA A 46 7.41 21.50 4.44
CA ALA A 46 7.86 21.92 3.11
C ALA A 46 7.84 20.78 2.08
N LEU A 47 7.94 19.53 2.53
CA LEU A 47 7.92 18.33 1.67
C LEU A 47 6.56 17.62 1.63
N ARG A 48 5.53 18.18 2.27
CA ARG A 48 4.20 17.56 2.38
C ARG A 48 3.61 17.16 1.02
N ASN A 49 3.84 17.98 -0.01
CA ASN A 49 3.37 17.74 -1.37
C ASN A 49 4.36 16.97 -2.27
N HIS A 50 5.41 16.39 -1.67
CA HIS A 50 6.39 15.57 -2.36
C HIS A 50 6.55 14.22 -1.62
N PRO A 51 5.52 13.36 -1.64
CA PRO A 51 5.45 12.15 -0.82
C PRO A 51 6.63 11.21 -0.99
N SER A 52 7.08 10.96 -2.22
CA SER A 52 8.20 10.06 -2.50
C SER A 52 9.54 10.62 -1.97
N VAL A 53 9.76 11.92 -2.12
CA VAL A 53 10.94 12.60 -1.58
C VAL A 53 10.90 12.58 -0.04
N LEU A 54 9.75 12.92 0.56
CA LEU A 54 9.59 12.89 1.99
C LEU A 54 9.86 11.49 2.56
N PHE A 55 9.28 10.45 1.94
CA PHE A 55 9.51 9.06 2.32
C PHE A 55 11.00 8.69 2.28
N GLY A 56 11.70 9.03 1.20
CA GLY A 56 13.12 8.74 1.04
C GLY A 56 13.98 9.39 2.13
N PHE A 57 13.73 10.66 2.46
CA PHE A 57 14.49 11.33 3.51
C PHE A 57 14.10 10.88 4.92
N GLU A 58 12.84 10.61 5.21
CA GLU A 58 12.43 10.04 6.51
C GLU A 58 13.10 8.69 6.75
N THR A 59 13.11 7.82 5.75
CA THR A 59 13.76 6.51 5.84
C THR A 59 15.27 6.63 5.94
N ALA A 60 15.91 7.54 5.21
CA ALA A 60 17.34 7.83 5.34
C ALA A 60 17.72 8.32 6.75
N PHE A 61 16.91 9.17 7.37
CA PHE A 61 17.14 9.60 8.76
C PHE A 61 17.01 8.43 9.75
N LEU A 62 16.03 7.55 9.57
CA LEU A 62 15.89 6.35 10.41
C LEU A 62 17.07 5.41 10.24
N SER A 63 17.51 5.20 8.99
CA SER A 63 18.70 4.42 8.64
C SER A 63 19.96 4.96 9.31
N ALA A 64 20.20 6.28 9.22
CA ALA A 64 21.34 6.92 9.90
C ALA A 64 21.26 6.76 11.43
N ARG A 65 20.06 6.87 12.02
CA ARG A 65 19.87 6.67 13.47
C ARG A 65 20.14 5.21 13.88
N ALA A 66 19.79 4.22 13.06
CA ALA A 66 20.12 2.81 13.30
C ALA A 66 21.65 2.64 13.36
N SER A 67 22.37 3.20 12.39
CA SER A 67 23.85 3.18 12.38
C SER A 67 24.47 3.81 13.62
N LEU A 68 23.88 4.91 14.12
CA LEU A 68 24.33 5.55 15.38
C LEU A 68 24.12 4.67 16.61
N ARG A 69 23.14 3.76 16.59
CA ARG A 69 22.91 2.79 17.66
C ARG A 69 23.78 1.53 17.54
N GLY A 70 24.62 1.44 16.49
CA GLY A 70 25.41 0.24 16.18
C GLY A 70 24.59 -0.89 15.57
N GLU A 71 23.38 -0.57 15.06
CA GLU A 71 22.50 -1.50 14.38
C GLU A 71 22.72 -1.47 12.86
N SER A 72 22.19 -2.45 12.15
CA SER A 72 22.15 -2.41 10.67
C SER A 72 21.40 -1.16 10.20
N HIS A 73 21.95 -0.47 9.23
CA HIS A 73 21.28 0.68 8.57
C HIS A 73 19.95 0.30 7.88
N LEU A 74 19.63 -1.00 7.77
CA LEU A 74 18.37 -1.52 7.28
C LEU A 74 17.34 -1.77 8.40
N THR A 75 17.73 -1.73 9.68
CA THR A 75 16.82 -1.85 10.83
C THR A 75 16.32 -0.46 11.23
N LEU A 76 15.34 0.04 10.47
CA LEU A 76 14.83 1.42 10.63
C LEU A 76 14.02 1.59 11.91
N LEU A 77 13.11 0.65 12.16
CA LEU A 77 12.18 0.62 13.28
C LEU A 77 12.30 -0.75 13.97
N PRO A 78 12.90 -0.83 15.19
CA PRO A 78 13.01 -2.08 15.92
C PRO A 78 11.63 -2.65 16.27
N THR A 79 11.28 -3.77 15.66
CA THR A 79 10.02 -4.51 15.85
C THR A 79 10.31 -6.00 15.80
N PRO A 80 9.42 -6.87 16.28
CA PRO A 80 9.58 -8.30 16.08
C PRO A 80 9.78 -8.72 14.62
N PHE A 81 9.18 -7.97 13.67
CA PHE A 81 9.39 -8.18 12.23
C PHE A 81 10.83 -7.88 11.81
N SER A 82 11.33 -6.67 12.10
CA SER A 82 12.69 -6.25 11.71
C SER A 82 13.80 -7.00 12.44
N LEU A 83 13.45 -7.71 13.53
CA LEU A 83 14.34 -8.61 14.26
C LEU A 83 14.22 -10.08 13.80
N GLY A 84 13.49 -10.35 12.73
CA GLY A 84 13.31 -11.70 12.18
C GLY A 84 12.47 -12.65 13.03
N GLN A 85 11.76 -12.14 14.04
CA GLN A 85 11.00 -12.96 15.01
C GLN A 85 9.57 -13.25 14.54
N THR A 86 8.98 -12.36 13.75
CA THR A 86 7.62 -12.51 13.20
C THR A 86 7.60 -12.14 11.72
N GLY A 87 6.57 -12.60 11.00
CA GLY A 87 6.30 -12.19 9.63
C GLY A 87 5.04 -11.32 9.54
N ILE A 88 4.85 -10.69 8.39
CA ILE A 88 3.66 -9.91 8.05
C ILE A 88 2.86 -10.72 7.02
N PRO A 89 1.60 -11.09 7.30
CA PRO A 89 0.73 -11.71 6.30
C PRO A 89 0.51 -10.76 5.11
N ILE A 90 0.66 -11.30 3.89
CA ILE A 90 0.50 -10.51 2.67
C ILE A 90 -0.41 -11.20 1.66
N ASN A 91 -1.04 -10.42 0.79
CA ASN A 91 -1.79 -10.97 -0.33
C ASN A 91 -0.87 -11.37 -1.49
N GLY A 92 -1.22 -12.45 -2.16
CA GLY A 92 -0.72 -12.77 -3.48
C GLY A 92 -1.30 -11.81 -4.52
N LEU A 93 -0.46 -11.27 -5.39
CA LEU A 93 -0.88 -10.33 -6.42
C LEU A 93 -0.96 -11.05 -7.78
N VAL A 94 -2.13 -11.02 -8.38
CA VAL A 94 -2.36 -11.42 -9.78
C VAL A 94 -2.39 -10.15 -10.61
N TRP A 95 -1.24 -9.85 -11.23
CA TRP A 95 -1.07 -8.69 -12.09
C TRP A 95 -1.84 -8.86 -13.40
N MET A 96 -2.25 -7.74 -14.00
CA MET A 96 -2.97 -7.73 -15.28
C MET A 96 -2.15 -8.40 -16.41
N GLY A 97 -2.85 -8.99 -17.37
CA GLY A 97 -2.30 -9.70 -18.52
C GLY A 97 -3.46 -10.33 -19.30
N THR A 98 -3.15 -11.25 -20.20
CA THR A 98 -4.17 -12.08 -20.84
C THR A 98 -4.84 -13.00 -19.82
N TYR A 99 -6.01 -13.55 -20.15
CA TYR A 99 -6.71 -14.52 -19.31
C TYR A 99 -5.78 -15.67 -18.87
N GLU A 100 -5.03 -16.26 -19.79
CA GLU A 100 -4.15 -17.40 -19.48
C GLU A 100 -2.98 -17.00 -18.56
N GLU A 101 -2.39 -15.83 -18.76
CA GLU A 101 -1.34 -15.32 -17.86
C GLU A 101 -1.87 -15.06 -16.45
N MET A 102 -3.05 -14.45 -16.35
CA MET A 102 -3.68 -14.19 -15.04
C MET A 102 -4.06 -15.50 -14.35
N ARG A 103 -4.58 -16.47 -15.10
CA ARG A 103 -4.89 -17.82 -14.61
C ARG A 103 -3.64 -18.52 -14.07
N CYS A 104 -2.54 -18.49 -14.82
CA CYS A 104 -1.27 -19.09 -14.40
C CYS A 104 -0.73 -18.41 -13.11
N ARG A 105 -0.71 -17.07 -13.06
CA ARG A 105 -0.28 -16.32 -11.87
C ARG A 105 -1.16 -16.63 -10.65
N MET A 106 -2.46 -16.73 -10.84
CA MET A 106 -3.40 -17.11 -9.77
C MET A 106 -3.08 -18.51 -9.22
N GLN A 107 -2.89 -19.50 -10.08
CA GLN A 107 -2.53 -20.85 -9.67
C GLN A 107 -1.17 -20.92 -8.99
N GLU A 108 -0.21 -20.10 -9.42
CA GLU A 108 1.10 -19.98 -8.76
C GLU A 108 0.93 -19.48 -7.32
N LYS A 109 0.19 -18.38 -7.10
CA LYS A 109 -0.05 -17.83 -5.75
C LYS A 109 -0.78 -18.82 -4.84
N LEU A 110 -1.72 -19.59 -5.37
CA LEU A 110 -2.39 -20.65 -4.61
C LEU A 110 -1.41 -21.76 -4.19
N ARG A 111 -0.53 -22.20 -5.11
CA ARG A 111 0.51 -23.19 -4.79
C ARG A 111 1.55 -22.67 -3.79
N GLU A 112 1.86 -21.37 -3.83
CA GLU A 112 2.70 -20.69 -2.86
C GLU A 112 2.05 -20.53 -1.47
N GLY A 113 0.78 -20.94 -1.31
CA GLY A 113 0.08 -20.97 -0.02
C GLY A 113 -0.53 -19.65 0.43
N PHE A 114 -0.72 -18.68 -0.47
CA PHE A 114 -1.44 -17.46 -0.13
C PHE A 114 -2.90 -17.73 0.23
N ARG A 115 -3.38 -17.11 1.29
CA ARG A 115 -4.77 -17.17 1.78
C ARG A 115 -5.58 -15.92 1.46
N CYS A 116 -4.94 -14.91 0.91
CA CYS A 116 -5.57 -13.73 0.34
C CYS A 116 -4.97 -13.50 -1.05
N ILE A 117 -5.81 -13.35 -2.06
CA ILE A 117 -5.39 -13.01 -3.42
C ILE A 117 -6.04 -11.69 -3.83
N LYS A 118 -5.23 -10.80 -4.39
CA LYS A 118 -5.66 -9.57 -5.05
C LYS A 118 -5.53 -9.73 -6.55
N ILE A 119 -6.62 -9.58 -7.28
CA ILE A 119 -6.68 -9.68 -8.74
C ILE A 119 -6.92 -8.30 -9.31
N LYS A 120 -6.06 -7.86 -10.24
CA LYS A 120 -6.30 -6.68 -11.06
C LYS A 120 -7.42 -6.96 -12.05
N ILE A 121 -8.40 -6.05 -12.15
CA ILE A 121 -9.54 -6.13 -13.07
C ILE A 121 -9.69 -4.82 -13.85
N GLY A 122 -10.50 -4.84 -14.91
CA GLY A 122 -10.74 -3.68 -15.78
C GLY A 122 -9.71 -3.53 -16.91
N ALA A 123 -8.81 -4.50 -17.10
CA ALA A 123 -7.78 -4.47 -18.14
C ALA A 123 -8.07 -5.40 -19.33
N ILE A 124 -8.90 -6.42 -19.13
CA ILE A 124 -9.34 -7.37 -20.16
C ILE A 124 -10.87 -7.36 -20.27
N ASP A 125 -11.42 -8.16 -21.18
CA ASP A 125 -12.88 -8.30 -21.26
C ASP A 125 -13.46 -8.75 -19.92
N PHE A 126 -14.50 -8.08 -19.47
CA PHE A 126 -15.09 -8.31 -18.16
C PHE A 126 -15.64 -9.74 -17.99
N ASN A 127 -16.13 -10.38 -19.07
CA ASN A 127 -16.59 -11.77 -18.99
C ASN A 127 -15.43 -12.73 -18.74
N GLU A 128 -14.24 -12.43 -19.25
CA GLU A 128 -13.03 -13.20 -18.95
C GLU A 128 -12.59 -13.01 -17.49
N GLU A 129 -12.74 -11.81 -16.94
CA GLU A 129 -12.50 -11.57 -15.51
C GLU A 129 -13.49 -12.35 -14.63
N ILE A 130 -14.78 -12.32 -14.97
CA ILE A 130 -15.81 -13.12 -14.31
C ILE A 130 -15.51 -14.63 -14.41
N ARG A 131 -14.98 -15.08 -15.54
CA ARG A 131 -14.57 -16.47 -15.73
C ARG A 131 -13.42 -16.87 -14.81
N LEU A 132 -12.41 -16.00 -14.63
CA LEU A 132 -11.33 -16.21 -13.66
C LEU A 132 -11.84 -16.31 -12.22
N LEU A 133 -12.75 -15.41 -11.82
CA LEU A 133 -13.34 -15.42 -10.48
C LEU A 133 -14.18 -16.69 -10.25
N ARG A 134 -14.93 -17.13 -11.25
CA ARG A 134 -15.72 -18.36 -11.20
C ARG A 134 -14.83 -19.59 -11.05
N LEU A 135 -13.74 -19.67 -11.81
CA LEU A 135 -12.77 -20.75 -11.69
C LEU A 135 -12.19 -20.82 -10.27
N LEU A 136 -11.81 -19.67 -9.70
CA LEU A 136 -11.29 -19.60 -8.34
C LEU A 136 -12.31 -20.11 -7.30
N ARG A 137 -13.57 -19.71 -7.45
CA ARG A 137 -14.66 -20.06 -6.53
C ARG A 137 -15.21 -21.48 -6.68
N GLN A 138 -14.84 -22.19 -7.75
CA GLN A 138 -15.11 -23.63 -7.86
C GLN A 138 -14.28 -24.42 -6.84
N ASP A 139 -13.05 -24.00 -6.59
CA ASP A 139 -12.11 -24.72 -5.72
C ASP A 139 -12.00 -24.16 -4.31
N PHE A 140 -12.28 -22.85 -4.13
CA PHE A 140 -12.07 -22.13 -2.85
C PHE A 140 -13.29 -21.31 -2.46
N SER A 141 -13.89 -21.64 -1.34
CA SER A 141 -14.96 -20.82 -0.75
C SER A 141 -14.41 -19.46 -0.23
N PRO A 142 -15.27 -18.46 0.01
CA PRO A 142 -14.85 -17.22 0.66
C PRO A 142 -14.24 -17.40 2.06
N ALA A 143 -14.55 -18.49 2.75
CA ALA A 143 -13.96 -18.84 4.06
C ALA A 143 -12.52 -19.39 3.90
N ASP A 144 -12.23 -20.10 2.82
CA ASP A 144 -10.92 -20.70 2.57
C ASP A 144 -9.93 -19.70 2.00
N LEU A 145 -10.40 -18.77 1.15
CA LEU A 145 -9.58 -17.82 0.42
C LEU A 145 -10.25 -16.46 0.33
N GLN A 146 -9.63 -15.46 0.98
CA GLN A 146 -10.02 -14.06 0.84
C GLN A 146 -9.68 -13.57 -0.56
N LEU A 147 -10.64 -12.96 -1.23
CA LEU A 147 -10.48 -12.38 -2.56
C LEU A 147 -10.65 -10.87 -2.52
N ARG A 148 -9.66 -10.14 -2.99
CA ARG A 148 -9.72 -8.70 -3.26
C ARG A 148 -9.61 -8.47 -4.75
N VAL A 149 -10.31 -7.48 -5.25
CA VAL A 149 -10.17 -7.04 -6.65
C VAL A 149 -9.76 -5.56 -6.68
N ASP A 150 -9.04 -5.18 -7.72
CA ASP A 150 -8.53 -3.83 -7.89
C ASP A 150 -8.79 -3.37 -9.33
N ALA A 151 -9.64 -2.38 -9.49
CA ALA A 151 -10.06 -1.87 -10.78
C ALA A 151 -9.24 -0.66 -11.26
N ASN A 152 -8.40 -0.06 -10.41
CA ASN A 152 -7.62 1.15 -10.73
C ASN A 152 -8.42 2.23 -11.49
N GLY A 153 -9.68 2.42 -11.13
CA GLY A 153 -10.57 3.40 -11.75
C GLY A 153 -11.08 3.03 -13.14
N ALA A 154 -11.08 1.76 -13.51
CA ALA A 154 -11.42 1.33 -14.87
C ALA A 154 -12.90 1.49 -15.24
N PHE A 155 -13.81 1.45 -14.25
CA PHE A 155 -15.24 1.56 -14.55
C PHE A 155 -15.67 3.02 -14.68
N SER A 156 -16.65 3.28 -15.55
CA SER A 156 -17.35 4.56 -15.50
C SER A 156 -18.33 4.60 -14.30
N PRO A 157 -18.72 5.79 -13.82
CA PRO A 157 -19.72 5.91 -12.76
C PRO A 157 -21.08 5.26 -13.09
N GLU A 158 -21.42 5.19 -14.37
CA GLU A 158 -22.67 4.60 -14.88
C GLU A 158 -22.60 3.06 -14.87
N GLU A 159 -21.46 2.48 -15.25
CA GLU A 159 -21.25 1.02 -15.30
C GLU A 159 -21.00 0.41 -13.92
N ALA A 160 -20.29 1.11 -13.07
CA ALA A 160 -19.81 0.59 -11.78
C ALA A 160 -20.91 -0.12 -10.96
N PRO A 161 -22.15 0.43 -10.80
CA PRO A 161 -23.17 -0.25 -10.02
C PRO A 161 -23.58 -1.61 -10.59
N ALA A 162 -23.60 -1.78 -11.92
CA ALA A 162 -23.93 -3.05 -12.56
C ALA A 162 -22.78 -4.06 -12.39
N ARG A 163 -21.54 -3.62 -12.64
CA ARG A 163 -20.33 -4.45 -12.46
C ARG A 163 -20.17 -4.92 -11.02
N LEU A 164 -20.41 -4.04 -10.04
CA LEU A 164 -20.33 -4.38 -8.60
C LEU A 164 -21.39 -5.41 -8.21
N ARG A 165 -22.61 -5.33 -8.74
CA ARG A 165 -23.65 -6.35 -8.50
C ARG A 165 -23.25 -7.72 -9.06
N GLU A 166 -22.67 -7.78 -10.26
CA GLU A 166 -22.22 -9.03 -10.85
C GLU A 166 -21.03 -9.63 -10.07
N LEU A 167 -20.05 -8.81 -9.72
CA LEU A 167 -18.90 -9.20 -8.91
C LEU A 167 -19.30 -9.70 -7.50
N SER A 168 -20.40 -9.20 -6.93
CA SER A 168 -20.83 -9.57 -5.57
C SER A 168 -21.16 -11.05 -5.41
N ALA A 169 -21.51 -11.75 -6.50
CA ALA A 169 -21.77 -13.19 -6.49
C ALA A 169 -20.55 -14.04 -6.09
N PHE A 170 -19.35 -13.46 -6.10
CA PHE A 170 -18.10 -14.17 -5.82
C PHE A 170 -17.59 -14.02 -4.38
N GLY A 171 -18.36 -13.44 -3.47
CA GLY A 171 -17.93 -13.26 -2.08
C GLY A 171 -16.59 -12.49 -1.98
N ILE A 172 -16.47 -11.40 -2.73
CA ILE A 172 -15.29 -10.52 -2.75
C ILE A 172 -15.24 -9.73 -1.46
N HIS A 173 -14.09 -9.73 -0.79
CA HIS A 173 -13.85 -8.96 0.44
C HIS A 173 -13.96 -7.46 0.20
N SER A 174 -13.34 -6.97 -0.86
CA SER A 174 -13.33 -5.54 -1.20
C SER A 174 -12.95 -5.33 -2.66
N ILE A 175 -13.44 -4.22 -3.22
CA ILE A 175 -12.99 -3.69 -4.50
C ILE A 175 -12.21 -2.39 -4.27
N GLU A 176 -11.00 -2.32 -4.82
CA GLU A 176 -10.14 -1.15 -4.77
C GLU A 176 -10.41 -0.24 -5.96
N GLN A 177 -10.65 1.05 -5.70
CA GLN A 177 -10.83 2.15 -6.66
C GLN A 177 -11.66 1.76 -7.90
N PRO A 178 -12.98 1.56 -7.76
CA PRO A 178 -13.81 1.09 -8.88
C PRO A 178 -13.92 2.12 -10.02
N ILE A 179 -13.99 3.41 -9.71
CA ILE A 179 -14.05 4.51 -10.67
C ILE A 179 -12.84 5.44 -10.52
N ARG A 180 -12.56 6.23 -11.54
CA ARG A 180 -11.45 7.21 -11.51
C ARG A 180 -11.58 8.17 -10.33
N PRO A 181 -10.46 8.59 -9.71
CA PRO A 181 -10.47 9.52 -8.58
C PRO A 181 -11.06 10.89 -8.95
N ARG A 182 -11.40 11.67 -7.93
CA ARG A 182 -11.97 13.04 -8.04
C ARG A 182 -13.43 13.09 -8.53
N GLN A 183 -14.13 11.96 -8.56
CA GLN A 183 -15.56 11.88 -8.84
C GLN A 183 -16.35 11.63 -7.54
N TRP A 184 -16.21 12.54 -6.58
CA TRP A 184 -16.64 12.33 -5.18
C TRP A 184 -18.12 12.00 -5.01
N ASP A 185 -19.02 12.68 -5.75
CA ASP A 185 -20.46 12.39 -5.67
C ASP A 185 -20.79 10.94 -6.08
N ALA A 186 -20.16 10.49 -7.18
CA ALA A 186 -20.33 9.12 -7.66
C ALA A 186 -19.67 8.11 -6.70
N MET A 187 -18.44 8.37 -6.24
CA MET A 187 -17.73 7.50 -5.31
C MET A 187 -18.46 7.40 -3.97
N ALA A 188 -18.96 8.51 -3.40
CA ALA A 188 -19.74 8.51 -2.17
C ALA A 188 -21.02 7.70 -2.30
N ARG A 189 -21.67 7.75 -3.49
CA ARG A 189 -22.83 6.89 -3.78
C ARG A 189 -22.44 5.42 -3.79
N LEU A 190 -21.35 5.08 -4.48
CA LEU A 190 -20.85 3.70 -4.51
C LEU A 190 -20.48 3.19 -3.11
N CYS A 191 -19.82 4.00 -2.29
CA CYS A 191 -19.50 3.62 -0.91
C CYS A 191 -20.75 3.31 -0.06
N ARG A 192 -21.90 3.97 -0.33
CA ARG A 192 -23.14 3.72 0.39
C ARG A 192 -23.94 2.53 -0.14
N GLU A 193 -23.92 2.31 -1.46
CA GLU A 193 -24.89 1.45 -2.17
C GLU A 193 -24.26 0.15 -2.73
N SER A 194 -22.93 0.08 -2.78
CA SER A 194 -22.25 -1.10 -3.32
C SER A 194 -22.49 -2.34 -2.46
N PRO A 195 -22.80 -3.50 -3.09
CA PRO A 195 -22.87 -4.77 -2.39
C PRO A 195 -21.48 -5.32 -2.00
N ILE A 196 -20.40 -4.73 -2.52
CA ILE A 196 -19.01 -5.07 -2.19
C ILE A 196 -18.39 -3.89 -1.47
N PRO A 197 -17.72 -4.09 -0.32
CA PRO A 197 -16.99 -3.02 0.37
C PRO A 197 -15.97 -2.34 -0.54
N ILE A 198 -15.93 -1.01 -0.53
CA ILE A 198 -15.03 -0.21 -1.35
C ILE A 198 -13.79 0.19 -0.57
N ALA A 199 -12.63 0.01 -1.18
CA ALA A 199 -11.34 0.48 -0.69
C ALA A 199 -10.82 1.63 -1.57
N LEU A 200 -10.44 2.76 -0.98
CA LEU A 200 -9.87 3.89 -1.71
C LEU A 200 -8.35 3.79 -1.76
N ASP A 201 -7.78 3.98 -2.94
CA ASP A 201 -6.34 4.01 -3.24
C ASP A 201 -5.97 5.32 -3.95
N GLU A 202 -6.15 5.41 -5.25
CA GLU A 202 -5.79 6.59 -6.04
C GLU A 202 -6.54 7.86 -5.61
N GLU A 203 -7.69 7.73 -4.96
CA GLU A 203 -8.42 8.85 -4.38
C GLU A 203 -7.63 9.62 -3.33
N LEU A 204 -6.69 8.94 -2.64
CA LEU A 204 -5.89 9.50 -1.57
C LEU A 204 -4.67 10.28 -2.09
N ILE A 205 -4.26 10.05 -3.35
CA ILE A 205 -3.08 10.69 -3.95
C ILE A 205 -3.31 12.19 -4.07
N GLY A 206 -2.34 12.99 -3.59
CA GLY A 206 -2.40 14.44 -3.58
C GLY A 206 -3.30 15.04 -2.50
N VAL A 207 -3.96 14.21 -1.67
CA VAL A 207 -4.68 14.66 -0.48
C VAL A 207 -3.72 14.64 0.71
N ASN A 208 -2.90 15.69 0.82
CA ASN A 208 -1.77 15.69 1.76
C ASN A 208 -2.07 16.43 3.06
N HIS A 209 -3.01 17.38 3.06
CA HIS A 209 -3.34 18.17 4.25
C HIS A 209 -4.31 17.44 5.18
N PRO A 210 -4.12 17.46 6.52
CA PRO A 210 -4.99 16.76 7.48
C PRO A 210 -6.48 17.13 7.35
N ARG A 211 -6.78 18.39 7.10
CA ARG A 211 -8.17 18.86 6.90
C ARG A 211 -8.82 18.28 5.64
N GLU A 212 -8.04 18.12 4.57
CA GLU A 212 -8.52 17.51 3.32
C GLU A 212 -8.71 16.02 3.47
N LYS A 213 -7.81 15.34 4.18
CA LYS A 213 -7.94 13.93 4.55
C LYS A 213 -9.22 13.67 5.34
N GLU A 214 -9.44 14.47 6.39
CA GLU A 214 -10.64 14.42 7.22
C GLU A 214 -11.91 14.67 6.41
N ARG A 215 -11.88 15.65 5.52
CA ARG A 215 -12.98 15.97 4.62
C ARG A 215 -13.32 14.78 3.71
N LEU A 216 -12.30 14.17 3.07
CA LEU A 216 -12.47 13.02 2.20
C LEU A 216 -13.14 11.86 2.94
N LEU A 217 -12.63 11.49 4.11
CA LEU A 217 -13.19 10.39 4.90
C LEU A 217 -14.66 10.64 5.29
N ARG A 218 -14.99 11.87 5.67
CA ARG A 218 -16.34 12.25 6.07
C ARG A 218 -17.32 12.28 4.90
N GLU A 219 -16.89 12.73 3.72
CA GLU A 219 -17.75 12.83 2.54
C GLU A 219 -17.93 11.49 1.83
N LEU A 220 -16.86 10.72 1.62
CA LEU A 220 -16.92 9.47 0.88
C LEU A 220 -17.33 8.26 1.72
N ARG A 221 -16.91 8.20 2.98
CA ARG A 221 -17.21 7.11 3.92
C ARG A 221 -16.91 5.72 3.34
N PRO A 222 -15.68 5.47 2.86
CA PRO A 222 -15.31 4.18 2.32
C PRO A 222 -15.30 3.11 3.41
N GLN A 223 -15.33 1.84 3.02
CA GLN A 223 -15.19 0.74 3.97
C GLN A 223 -13.74 0.43 4.31
N TYR A 224 -12.81 0.77 3.41
CA TYR A 224 -11.37 0.57 3.61
C TYR A 224 -10.53 1.67 2.98
N LEU A 225 -9.29 1.84 3.48
CA LEU A 225 -8.24 2.59 2.79
C LEU A 225 -7.06 1.67 2.43
N VAL A 226 -6.45 1.96 1.29
CA VAL A 226 -5.19 1.34 0.84
C VAL A 226 -4.10 2.39 0.98
N LEU A 227 -3.13 2.16 1.86
CA LEU A 227 -2.12 3.16 2.20
C LEU A 227 -0.78 2.82 1.56
N LYS A 228 -0.26 3.76 0.75
CA LYS A 228 1.03 3.66 0.06
C LYS A 228 1.94 4.79 0.53
N PRO A 229 2.90 4.55 1.42
CA PRO A 229 3.71 5.61 2.03
C PRO A 229 4.39 6.54 1.04
N THR A 230 4.89 6.03 -0.08
CA THR A 230 5.54 6.82 -1.13
C THR A 230 4.59 7.69 -1.96
N LEU A 231 3.27 7.48 -1.85
CA LEU A 231 2.24 8.27 -2.54
C LEU A 231 1.38 9.11 -1.59
N HIS A 232 1.32 8.74 -0.30
CA HIS A 232 0.36 9.31 0.65
C HIS A 232 1.00 10.17 1.75
N GLY A 233 2.15 10.80 1.45
CA GLY A 233 2.78 11.78 2.33
C GLY A 233 3.93 11.25 3.17
N GLY A 234 4.67 10.26 2.69
CA GLY A 234 5.78 9.65 3.41
C GLY A 234 5.32 8.78 4.58
N MET A 235 6.21 8.49 5.50
CA MET A 235 5.87 7.75 6.73
C MET A 235 4.93 8.57 7.62
N ALA A 236 5.24 9.84 7.84
CA ALA A 236 4.44 10.72 8.70
C ALA A 236 3.02 10.93 8.14
N GLY A 237 2.88 11.19 6.83
CA GLY A 237 1.59 11.35 6.19
C GLY A 237 0.74 10.07 6.18
N THR A 238 1.39 8.91 6.08
CA THR A 238 0.73 7.61 6.20
C THR A 238 0.21 7.36 7.62
N GLU A 239 1.03 7.65 8.66
CA GLU A 239 0.55 7.57 10.04
C GLU A 239 -0.61 8.56 10.33
N GLU A 240 -0.60 9.72 9.71
CA GLU A 240 -1.71 10.69 9.75
C GLU A 240 -3.00 10.07 9.18
N TRP A 241 -2.93 9.42 7.99
CA TRP A 241 -4.03 8.66 7.41
C TRP A 241 -4.51 7.54 8.34
N MET A 242 -3.59 6.77 8.91
CA MET A 242 -3.92 5.70 9.86
C MET A 242 -4.71 6.22 11.06
N ARG A 243 -4.25 7.33 11.67
CA ARG A 243 -4.95 7.94 12.82
C ARG A 243 -6.34 8.47 12.47
N LEU A 244 -6.45 9.19 11.35
CA LEU A 244 -7.74 9.73 10.92
C LEU A 244 -8.70 8.60 10.55
N SER A 245 -8.26 7.63 9.77
CA SER A 245 -9.03 6.46 9.37
C SER A 245 -9.54 5.69 10.60
N ALA A 246 -8.67 5.43 11.57
CA ALA A 246 -9.03 4.75 12.80
C ALA A 246 -10.11 5.52 13.59
N ARG A 247 -9.99 6.84 13.76
CA ARG A 247 -11.02 7.66 14.44
C ARG A 247 -12.39 7.60 13.76
N HIS A 248 -12.40 7.43 12.44
CA HIS A 248 -13.65 7.24 11.67
C HIS A 248 -14.13 5.79 11.65
N GLY A 249 -13.40 4.87 12.30
CA GLY A 249 -13.73 3.45 12.28
C GLY A 249 -13.57 2.81 10.89
N ILE A 250 -12.72 3.39 10.03
CA ILE A 250 -12.45 2.91 8.67
C ILE A 250 -11.15 2.09 8.71
N PRO A 251 -11.19 0.76 8.57
CA PRO A 251 -10.00 -0.07 8.52
C PRO A 251 -9.14 0.23 7.28
N TYR A 252 -7.86 -0.13 7.38
CA TYR A 252 -6.90 0.07 6.29
C TYR A 252 -5.91 -1.09 6.20
N TRP A 253 -5.24 -1.20 5.08
CA TRP A 253 -4.02 -1.98 4.95
C TRP A 253 -2.94 -1.17 4.25
N VAL A 254 -1.70 -1.53 4.49
CA VAL A 254 -0.54 -0.90 3.84
C VAL A 254 -0.13 -1.73 2.64
N THR A 255 0.22 -1.07 1.56
CA THR A 255 0.75 -1.71 0.36
C THR A 255 1.94 -0.94 -0.19
N SER A 256 2.81 -1.65 -0.89
CA SER A 256 3.87 -1.06 -1.68
C SER A 256 3.30 -0.39 -2.93
N ALA A 257 3.99 0.65 -3.40
CA ALA A 257 3.74 1.34 -4.66
C ALA A 257 4.84 1.04 -5.69
N LEU A 258 5.38 -0.18 -5.72
CA LEU A 258 6.48 -0.62 -6.58
C LEU A 258 7.85 -0.04 -6.18
N GLU A 259 8.13 0.12 -4.91
CA GLU A 259 9.48 0.40 -4.42
C GLU A 259 10.41 -0.80 -4.63
N SER A 260 11.71 -0.54 -4.72
CA SER A 260 12.73 -1.59 -4.60
C SER A 260 12.69 -2.23 -3.20
N ASN A 261 13.49 -3.24 -2.97
CA ASN A 261 13.60 -3.84 -1.63
C ASN A 261 14.05 -2.85 -0.55
N VAL A 262 14.68 -1.73 -0.89
CA VAL A 262 15.03 -0.68 0.09
C VAL A 262 13.77 0.00 0.61
N GLY A 263 12.96 0.52 -0.28
CA GLY A 263 11.69 1.16 0.08
C GLY A 263 10.68 0.14 0.64
N LEU A 264 10.58 -1.03 0.03
CA LEU A 264 9.70 -2.11 0.53
C LEU A 264 10.04 -2.51 1.97
N ASN A 265 11.33 -2.59 2.33
CA ASN A 265 11.76 -2.83 3.70
C ASN A 265 11.26 -1.74 4.66
N ALA A 266 11.36 -0.48 4.25
CA ALA A 266 10.85 0.64 5.06
C ALA A 266 9.33 0.60 5.21
N VAL A 267 8.59 0.31 4.14
CA VAL A 267 7.12 0.14 4.17
C VAL A 267 6.72 -1.02 5.08
N ALA A 268 7.42 -2.17 5.01
CA ALA A 268 7.15 -3.32 5.85
C ALA A 268 7.41 -3.02 7.34
N GLN A 269 8.51 -2.35 7.67
CA GLN A 269 8.81 -1.97 9.05
C GLN A 269 7.83 -0.92 9.60
N LEU A 270 7.42 0.07 8.79
CA LEU A 270 6.35 0.98 9.17
C LEU A 270 5.05 0.23 9.45
N THR A 271 4.69 -0.74 8.60
CA THR A 271 3.50 -1.57 8.77
C THR A 271 3.54 -2.32 10.10
N ALA A 272 4.65 -3.01 10.38
CA ALA A 272 4.82 -3.76 11.63
C ALA A 272 4.84 -2.87 12.88
N TYR A 273 5.37 -1.65 12.74
CA TYR A 273 5.48 -0.70 13.86
C TYR A 273 4.18 0.05 14.16
N ALA A 274 3.49 0.52 13.12
CA ALA A 274 2.47 1.53 13.29
C ALA A 274 1.04 1.03 13.08
N ALA A 275 0.80 0.10 12.14
CA ALA A 275 -0.55 -0.19 11.68
C ALA A 275 -1.48 -0.63 12.84
N GLU A 276 -1.16 -1.72 13.49
CA GLU A 276 -1.98 -2.28 14.58
C GLU A 276 -1.99 -1.39 15.84
N LYS A 277 -0.84 -0.79 16.17
CA LYS A 277 -0.71 0.11 17.32
C LYS A 277 -1.63 1.32 17.16
N ILE A 278 -1.54 2.02 16.03
CA ILE A 278 -2.36 3.21 15.78
C ILE A 278 -3.85 2.87 15.77
N TRP A 279 -4.21 1.73 15.17
CA TRP A 279 -5.59 1.27 15.18
C TRP A 279 -6.12 1.09 16.59
N ARG A 280 -5.44 0.30 17.43
CA ARG A 280 -5.83 0.04 18.83
C ARG A 280 -5.92 1.30 19.68
N GLU A 281 -5.06 2.29 19.42
CA GLU A 281 -5.03 3.56 20.18
C GLU A 281 -6.13 4.55 19.76
N ASN A 282 -6.69 4.44 18.55
CA ASN A 282 -7.54 5.49 17.98
C ASN A 282 -8.93 5.00 17.50
N ALA A 283 -9.11 3.71 17.20
CA ALA A 283 -10.38 3.20 16.71
C ALA A 283 -11.43 3.09 17.85
N PRO A 284 -12.74 3.31 17.54
CA PRO A 284 -13.80 3.06 18.50
C PRO A 284 -13.85 1.57 18.91
N GLU A 285 -14.28 1.29 20.15
CA GLU A 285 -14.26 -0.07 20.72
C GLU A 285 -15.11 -1.10 19.94
N ASN A 286 -16.13 -0.65 19.24
CA ASN A 286 -17.10 -1.52 18.54
C ASN A 286 -16.84 -1.66 17.04
N VAL A 287 -15.64 -1.37 16.57
CA VAL A 287 -15.30 -1.42 15.13
C VAL A 287 -14.51 -2.68 14.79
N ALA A 288 -14.68 -3.15 13.56
CA ALA A 288 -13.96 -4.31 13.04
C ALA A 288 -12.43 -4.13 13.17
N HIS A 289 -11.73 -5.24 13.41
CA HIS A 289 -10.26 -5.24 13.42
C HIS A 289 -9.68 -4.89 12.05
N LEU A 290 -8.43 -4.42 12.04
CA LEU A 290 -7.70 -4.26 10.79
C LEU A 290 -7.65 -5.58 10.01
N PRO A 291 -7.71 -5.53 8.66
CA PRO A 291 -7.40 -6.70 7.85
C PRO A 291 -5.99 -7.19 8.18
N ALA A 292 -5.86 -8.48 8.51
CA ALA A 292 -4.57 -9.05 8.87
C ALA A 292 -3.55 -9.06 7.71
N THR A 293 -4.01 -8.88 6.46
CA THR A 293 -3.22 -9.07 5.24
C THR A 293 -2.91 -7.75 4.55
N HIS A 294 -1.62 -7.49 4.31
CA HIS A 294 -1.08 -6.30 3.67
C HIS A 294 -0.64 -6.58 2.22
N GLY A 295 -0.34 -5.52 1.43
CA GLY A 295 0.06 -5.63 0.02
C GLY A 295 1.56 -5.44 -0.19
N LEU A 296 2.41 -6.28 0.42
CA LEU A 296 3.87 -6.09 0.45
C LEU A 296 4.62 -7.12 -0.41
N GLY A 297 3.98 -7.67 -1.43
CA GLY A 297 4.56 -8.69 -2.31
C GLY A 297 5.19 -8.16 -3.61
N THR A 298 5.27 -6.87 -3.82
CA THR A 298 5.68 -6.26 -5.11
C THR A 298 7.16 -6.43 -5.45
N GLY A 299 8.02 -6.71 -4.49
CA GLY A 299 9.44 -6.99 -4.74
C GLY A 299 9.68 -8.14 -5.71
N GLN A 300 8.72 -9.07 -5.87
CA GLN A 300 8.77 -10.16 -6.83
C GLN A 300 8.54 -9.72 -8.29
N LEU A 301 8.05 -8.52 -8.53
CA LEU A 301 7.79 -7.99 -9.88
C LEU A 301 9.06 -7.49 -10.59
N TYR A 302 10.15 -7.31 -9.85
CA TYR A 302 11.40 -6.81 -10.41
C TYR A 302 12.30 -7.92 -10.93
N LEU A 303 12.79 -7.80 -12.16
CA LEU A 303 13.83 -8.67 -12.72
C LEU A 303 15.19 -8.45 -12.05
N LYS A 304 15.46 -7.22 -11.61
CA LYS A 304 16.65 -6.83 -10.84
C LYS A 304 16.20 -5.97 -9.66
N ASN A 305 16.57 -6.36 -8.46
CA ASN A 305 16.20 -5.64 -7.24
C ASN A 305 17.41 -5.53 -6.30
N TYR A 306 17.33 -4.63 -5.34
CA TYR A 306 18.35 -4.48 -4.31
C TYR A 306 18.29 -5.65 -3.32
N THR A 307 19.38 -6.41 -3.22
CA THR A 307 19.40 -7.69 -2.50
C THR A 307 19.99 -7.62 -1.08
N ALA A 308 20.46 -6.44 -0.65
CA ALA A 308 20.99 -6.28 0.71
C ALA A 308 19.91 -6.42 1.80
N THR A 309 18.64 -6.18 1.47
CA THR A 309 17.51 -6.54 2.32
C THR A 309 17.17 -8.00 2.12
N ARG A 310 17.04 -8.75 3.21
CA ARG A 310 16.67 -10.18 3.16
C ARG A 310 15.17 -10.38 3.33
N LEU A 311 14.37 -9.65 2.56
CA LEU A 311 12.93 -9.84 2.51
C LEU A 311 12.61 -11.15 1.76
N VAL A 312 11.94 -12.07 2.42
CA VAL A 312 11.58 -13.38 1.88
C VAL A 312 10.09 -13.64 2.11
N ILE A 313 9.41 -14.12 1.07
CA ILE A 313 8.01 -14.52 1.16
C ILE A 313 7.96 -16.05 1.30
N LYS A 314 7.25 -16.51 2.33
CA LYS A 314 6.97 -17.94 2.56
C LYS A 314 5.49 -18.12 2.92
N SER A 315 4.78 -18.91 2.15
CA SER A 315 3.36 -19.25 2.39
C SER A 315 2.47 -18.03 2.65
N GLY A 316 2.62 -16.97 1.85
CA GLY A 316 1.85 -15.74 1.98
C GLY A 316 2.23 -14.84 3.16
N VAL A 317 3.42 -15.03 3.72
CA VAL A 317 3.97 -14.22 4.81
C VAL A 317 5.30 -13.62 4.38
N LEU A 318 5.45 -12.31 4.54
CA LEU A 318 6.71 -11.60 4.33
C LEU A 318 7.53 -11.66 5.63
N HIS A 319 8.78 -12.09 5.51
CA HIS A 319 9.76 -12.17 6.60
C HIS A 319 10.96 -11.26 6.31
N ASP A 320 11.50 -10.67 7.36
CA ASP A 320 12.82 -10.04 7.34
C ASP A 320 13.83 -11.01 7.94
N LEU A 321 14.75 -11.49 7.12
CA LEU A 321 15.84 -12.38 7.54
C LEU A 321 17.15 -11.62 7.76
N THR A 322 17.08 -10.30 7.89
CA THR A 322 18.26 -9.43 8.13
C THR A 322 18.75 -9.68 9.55
N LEU A 323 19.77 -10.50 9.68
CA LEU A 323 20.53 -10.76 10.92
C LEU A 323 21.88 -10.07 10.84
#